data_63983c8d2bc4d57ea2c7bc840a1e655b
#
_entry.id   63983c8d2bc4d57ea2c7bc840a1e655b
#
_cell.length_a   1.000
_cell.length_b   1.000
_cell.length_c   1.000
_cell.angle_alpha   90.00
_cell.angle_beta   90.00
_cell.angle_gamma   90.00
#
_symmetry.space_group_name_H-M   'P 1'
#
loop_
_entity.id
_entity.type
_entity.pdbx_description
1 polymer ?
#
loop_
_entity_poly.entity_id
_entity_poly.type
_entity_poly.pdbx_seq_one_letter_code
_entity_poly.pdbx_strand_id
1 'polypeptide(L)'
;IYEEGVRIPPVKIFNQGEVDDEVLRLILLNCRVNDIRRGDLNAQFACCRKGVERIVESFDRYGSEVTLAAMEGLLDYSERKIRAALRDIPNGSCSFTDYLDSDGCGSGPVPMNVTVNILDDEIELDFSNNVPQVAGALNLTETALRACIYYSVRSVIDPTLPPNGGYYRAIRYKAVPGTLVCCKEPAAVAGRTDTAQRVVSCIMGALAQLLPHNVTAGSHDSITGIYFGGEDPKTGKYYIYVETIAGGSGARFNKDGLDVVQVHMTNTGNLPIESLESEYPLMVDRFEMIPDSGGAGKYRGGLGVRRDIRIIDHNCTFSIKADRQRVAPWGLYGGKAGTKGSVILNPDSAEPALLDPKRSGIPVAPNSVVSVR
;
A
#
# COMPACT_ATOMS: atom_id res chain seq x y z
N ILE A 1 6.58 15.42 5.89
CA ILE A 1 5.18 15.73 6.24
C ILE A 1 4.88 17.22 6.13
N TYR A 2 5.86 18.08 6.28
CA TYR A 2 5.67 19.54 6.18
C TYR A 2 5.29 20.00 4.78
N GLU A 3 5.66 19.25 3.75
CA GLU A 3 5.36 19.52 2.35
C GLU A 3 4.40 18.49 1.72
N GLU A 4 3.99 17.47 2.49
CA GLU A 4 3.23 16.32 1.97
C GLU A 4 1.72 16.53 1.95
N GLY A 5 1.21 17.57 2.55
CA GLY A 5 -0.21 17.87 2.60
C GLY A 5 -0.63 18.72 3.79
N VAL A 6 -1.93 18.95 3.88
CA VAL A 6 -2.53 19.74 4.93
C VAL A 6 -2.69 18.91 6.21
N ARG A 7 -2.13 19.39 7.31
CA ARG A 7 -2.33 18.79 8.65
C ARG A 7 -3.54 19.45 9.32
N ILE A 8 -4.59 18.69 9.54
CA ILE A 8 -5.84 19.17 10.13
C ILE A 8 -5.97 18.51 11.51
N PRO A 9 -6.05 19.31 12.60
CA PRO A 9 -6.37 18.75 13.91
C PRO A 9 -7.82 18.24 13.92
N PRO A 10 -8.25 17.48 14.95
CA PRO A 10 -9.64 17.12 15.09
C PRO A 10 -10.53 18.37 15.17
N VAL A 11 -11.29 18.62 14.12
CA VAL A 11 -12.24 19.75 14.00
C VAL A 11 -13.62 19.22 13.63
N LYS A 12 -14.66 19.90 14.09
CA LYS A 12 -16.03 19.59 13.69
C LYS A 12 -16.31 20.22 12.33
N ILE A 13 -16.57 19.39 11.30
CA ILE A 13 -17.04 19.83 9.99
C ILE A 13 -18.56 19.95 9.97
N PHE A 14 -19.24 19.18 10.81
CA PHE A 14 -20.69 19.28 11.03
C PHE A 14 -20.98 19.74 12.47
N ASN A 15 -21.86 20.70 12.61
CA ASN A 15 -22.37 21.16 13.89
C ASN A 15 -23.90 21.06 13.85
N GLN A 16 -24.51 20.27 14.76
CA GLN A 16 -25.97 20.05 14.83
C GLN A 16 -26.62 19.62 13.48
N GLY A 17 -25.87 18.86 12.66
CA GLY A 17 -26.33 18.38 11.34
C GLY A 17 -26.01 19.31 10.16
N GLU A 18 -25.62 20.55 10.42
CA GLU A 18 -25.26 21.54 9.39
C GLU A 18 -23.74 21.57 9.17
N VAL A 19 -23.35 21.77 7.90
CA VAL A 19 -21.94 21.90 7.51
C VAL A 19 -21.38 23.24 8.01
N ASP A 20 -20.21 23.21 8.63
CA ASP A 20 -19.42 24.41 8.90
C ASP A 20 -18.66 24.80 7.62
N ASP A 21 -19.23 25.72 6.87
CA ASP A 21 -18.68 26.18 5.60
C ASP A 21 -17.34 26.90 5.74
N GLU A 22 -17.05 27.54 6.86
CA GLU A 22 -15.78 28.22 7.09
C GLU A 22 -14.65 27.21 7.23
N VAL A 23 -14.86 26.17 8.03
CA VAL A 23 -13.90 25.07 8.20
C VAL A 23 -13.69 24.33 6.88
N LEU A 24 -14.78 24.02 6.16
CA LEU A 24 -14.68 23.31 4.88
C LEU A 24 -13.92 24.15 3.83
N ARG A 25 -14.20 25.44 3.74
CA ARG A 25 -13.49 26.37 2.85
C ARG A 25 -12.01 26.49 3.20
N LEU A 26 -11.66 26.54 4.50
CA LEU A 26 -10.28 26.58 4.96
C LEU A 26 -9.52 25.33 4.50
N ILE A 27 -10.13 24.16 4.64
CA ILE A 27 -9.53 22.89 4.19
C ILE A 27 -9.32 22.91 2.68
N LEU A 28 -10.34 23.24 1.91
CA LEU A 28 -10.33 23.20 0.45
C LEU A 28 -9.36 24.23 -0.16
N LEU A 29 -9.23 25.41 0.45
CA LEU A 29 -8.29 26.45 -0.03
C LEU A 29 -6.82 25.98 0.03
N ASN A 30 -6.50 25.08 0.94
CA ASN A 30 -5.17 24.52 1.09
C ASN A 30 -4.95 23.22 0.28
N CYS A 31 -5.94 22.81 -0.52
CA CYS A 31 -5.83 21.62 -1.38
C CYS A 31 -5.72 22.06 -2.86
N ARG A 32 -4.95 21.30 -3.64
CA ARG A 32 -4.99 21.42 -5.10
C ARG A 32 -6.25 20.75 -5.63
N VAL A 33 -6.77 21.23 -6.79
CA VAL A 33 -7.99 20.70 -7.44
C VAL A 33 -9.17 20.59 -6.46
N ASN A 34 -9.49 21.71 -5.81
CA ASN A 34 -10.42 21.78 -4.69
C ASN A 34 -11.84 21.28 -5.02
N ASP A 35 -12.31 21.41 -6.28
CA ASP A 35 -13.62 20.89 -6.72
C ASP A 35 -13.71 19.38 -6.61
N ILE A 36 -12.65 18.66 -7.04
CA ILE A 36 -12.56 17.20 -6.90
C ILE A 36 -12.51 16.81 -5.42
N ARG A 37 -11.71 17.52 -4.61
CA ARG A 37 -11.63 17.28 -3.16
C ARG A 37 -12.94 17.52 -2.43
N ARG A 38 -13.72 18.50 -2.87
CA ARG A 38 -15.08 18.70 -2.35
C ARG A 38 -15.98 17.49 -2.63
N GLY A 39 -15.88 16.92 -3.83
CA GLY A 39 -16.58 15.68 -4.20
C GLY A 39 -16.20 14.49 -3.30
N ASP A 40 -14.90 14.28 -3.05
CA ASP A 40 -14.39 13.23 -2.18
C ASP A 40 -14.91 13.39 -0.73
N LEU A 41 -14.87 14.60 -0.18
CA LEU A 41 -15.37 14.89 1.17
C LEU A 41 -16.90 14.67 1.26
N ASN A 42 -17.66 15.10 0.27
CA ASN A 42 -19.10 14.86 0.22
C ASN A 42 -19.45 13.37 0.19
N ALA A 43 -18.67 12.55 -0.52
CA ALA A 43 -18.83 11.10 -0.53
C ALA A 43 -18.57 10.49 0.86
N GLN A 44 -17.52 10.95 1.56
CA GLN A 44 -17.24 10.52 2.94
C GLN A 44 -18.37 10.92 3.90
N PHE A 45 -18.89 12.12 3.79
CA PHE A 45 -20.02 12.59 4.61
C PHE A 45 -21.28 11.76 4.35
N ALA A 46 -21.58 11.45 3.09
CA ALA A 46 -22.72 10.61 2.73
C ALA A 46 -22.55 9.18 3.28
N CYS A 47 -21.33 8.62 3.23
CA CYS A 47 -21.01 7.32 3.82
C CYS A 47 -21.27 7.29 5.34
N CYS A 48 -20.80 8.30 6.07
CA CYS A 48 -21.02 8.41 7.52
C CYS A 48 -22.50 8.49 7.84
N ARG A 49 -23.28 9.33 7.15
CA ARG A 49 -24.74 9.43 7.35
C ARG A 49 -25.43 8.10 7.10
N LYS A 50 -25.08 7.43 5.99
CA LYS A 50 -25.66 6.12 5.66
C LYS A 50 -25.31 5.04 6.69
N GLY A 51 -24.10 5.09 7.24
CA GLY A 51 -23.68 4.21 8.33
C GLY A 51 -24.54 4.40 9.58
N VAL A 52 -24.78 5.64 9.99
CA VAL A 52 -25.66 5.96 11.13
C VAL A 52 -27.06 5.44 10.89
N GLU A 53 -27.68 5.72 9.74
CA GLU A 53 -29.02 5.22 9.38
C GLU A 53 -29.11 3.70 9.53
N ARG A 54 -28.12 2.96 9.00
CA ARG A 54 -28.11 1.48 9.07
C ARG A 54 -27.96 0.95 10.49
N ILE A 55 -27.19 1.60 11.32
CA ILE A 55 -27.07 1.23 12.74
C ILE A 55 -28.39 1.47 13.47
N VAL A 56 -29.01 2.65 13.27
CA VAL A 56 -30.30 2.99 13.87
C VAL A 56 -31.39 1.99 13.44
N GLU A 57 -31.49 1.65 12.15
CA GLU A 57 -32.40 0.59 11.64
C GLU A 57 -32.23 -0.74 12.39
N SER A 58 -30.99 -1.10 12.75
CA SER A 58 -30.72 -2.31 13.51
C SER A 58 -31.22 -2.21 14.95
N PHE A 59 -31.04 -1.06 15.59
CA PHE A 59 -31.58 -0.81 16.94
C PHE A 59 -33.11 -0.81 16.95
N ASP A 60 -33.75 -0.20 15.96
CA ASP A 60 -35.21 -0.15 15.83
C ASP A 60 -35.78 -1.55 15.59
N ARG A 61 -35.09 -2.37 14.80
CA ARG A 61 -35.56 -3.71 14.42
C ARG A 61 -35.38 -4.76 15.54
N TYR A 62 -34.26 -4.74 16.23
CA TYR A 62 -33.88 -5.79 17.17
C TYR A 62 -33.85 -5.34 18.64
N GLY A 63 -33.97 -4.05 18.88
CA GLY A 63 -33.78 -3.44 20.19
C GLY A 63 -32.32 -3.20 20.55
N SER A 64 -32.05 -2.23 21.41
CA SER A 64 -30.68 -1.81 21.76
C SER A 64 -29.93 -2.91 22.51
N GLU A 65 -30.56 -3.63 23.42
CA GLU A 65 -29.95 -4.68 24.22
C GLU A 65 -29.45 -5.84 23.33
N VAL A 66 -30.29 -6.33 22.43
CA VAL A 66 -29.95 -7.43 21.52
C VAL A 66 -28.87 -7.02 20.54
N THR A 67 -28.95 -5.79 19.99
CA THR A 67 -27.97 -5.30 19.03
C THR A 67 -26.59 -5.15 19.66
N LEU A 68 -26.49 -4.57 20.85
CA LEU A 68 -25.24 -4.41 21.58
C LEU A 68 -24.67 -5.78 22.00
N ALA A 69 -25.50 -6.69 22.49
CA ALA A 69 -25.06 -8.05 22.83
C ALA A 69 -24.55 -8.82 21.61
N ALA A 70 -25.18 -8.64 20.44
CA ALA A 70 -24.73 -9.25 19.18
C ALA A 70 -23.38 -8.68 18.73
N MET A 71 -23.15 -7.37 18.87
CA MET A 71 -21.86 -6.74 18.57
C MET A 71 -20.73 -7.32 19.44
N GLU A 72 -20.94 -7.41 20.77
CA GLU A 72 -19.94 -8.01 21.66
C GLU A 72 -19.75 -9.51 21.38
N GLY A 73 -20.84 -10.24 21.18
CA GLY A 73 -20.80 -11.66 20.81
C GLY A 73 -20.00 -11.92 19.53
N LEU A 74 -20.03 -11.00 18.55
CA LEU A 74 -19.25 -11.10 17.32
C LEU A 74 -17.74 -10.87 17.58
N LEU A 75 -17.39 -9.95 18.48
CA LEU A 75 -16.01 -9.77 18.91
C LEU A 75 -15.46 -11.01 19.60
N ASP A 76 -16.23 -11.58 20.56
CA ASP A 76 -15.87 -12.80 21.27
C ASP A 76 -15.78 -14.01 20.35
N TYR A 77 -16.67 -14.11 19.37
CA TYR A 77 -16.61 -15.13 18.33
C TYR A 77 -15.29 -15.05 17.55
N SER A 78 -14.90 -13.85 17.13
CA SER A 78 -13.68 -13.64 16.36
C SER A 78 -12.43 -13.95 17.18
N GLU A 79 -12.40 -13.60 18.48
CA GLU A 79 -11.31 -13.98 19.39
C GLU A 79 -11.21 -15.50 19.55
N ARG A 80 -12.31 -16.18 19.87
CA ARG A 80 -12.30 -17.65 20.01
C ARG A 80 -11.83 -18.34 18.74
N LYS A 81 -12.24 -17.81 17.58
CA LYS A 81 -11.89 -18.38 16.28
C LYS A 81 -10.39 -18.26 15.98
N ILE A 82 -9.79 -17.09 16.19
CA ILE A 82 -8.35 -16.92 15.97
C ILE A 82 -7.52 -17.74 16.96
N ARG A 83 -7.91 -17.78 18.24
CA ARG A 83 -7.21 -18.59 19.24
C ARG A 83 -7.27 -20.08 18.91
N ALA A 84 -8.41 -20.56 18.41
CA ALA A 84 -8.54 -21.96 17.96
C ALA A 84 -7.59 -22.24 16.79
N ALA A 85 -7.54 -21.36 15.78
CA ALA A 85 -6.65 -21.52 14.64
C ALA A 85 -5.15 -21.47 15.03
N LEU A 86 -4.77 -20.65 16.03
CA LEU A 86 -3.40 -20.59 16.54
C LEU A 86 -2.98 -21.86 17.27
N ARG A 87 -3.88 -22.51 18.04
CA ARG A 87 -3.57 -23.79 18.72
C ARG A 87 -3.24 -24.93 17.77
N ASP A 88 -3.71 -24.86 16.53
CA ASP A 88 -3.41 -25.87 15.50
C ASP A 88 -2.01 -25.67 14.87
N ILE A 89 -1.30 -24.59 15.21
CA ILE A 89 0.01 -24.26 14.73
C ILE A 89 1.06 -24.59 15.80
N PRO A 90 2.17 -25.26 15.46
CA PRO A 90 3.23 -25.53 16.42
C PRO A 90 3.79 -24.25 17.04
N ASN A 91 4.04 -24.27 18.35
CA ASN A 91 4.78 -23.19 19.01
C ASN A 91 6.16 -23.04 18.38
N GLY A 92 6.59 -21.79 18.19
CA GLY A 92 7.88 -21.52 17.57
C GLY A 92 8.18 -20.04 17.40
N SER A 93 9.43 -19.78 17.08
CA SER A 93 9.94 -18.44 16.78
C SER A 93 10.59 -18.44 15.40
N CYS A 94 10.24 -17.49 14.57
CA CYS A 94 10.81 -17.35 13.23
C CYS A 94 11.07 -15.87 12.93
N SER A 95 12.17 -15.61 12.22
CA SER A 95 12.57 -14.24 11.87
C SER A 95 12.80 -14.12 10.37
N PHE A 96 12.58 -12.93 9.85
CA PHE A 96 12.86 -12.61 8.46
C PHE A 96 13.32 -11.16 8.32
N THR A 97 14.19 -10.94 7.33
CA THR A 97 14.69 -9.61 6.96
C THR A 97 14.48 -9.42 5.46
N ASP A 98 13.87 -8.31 5.08
CA ASP A 98 13.80 -7.81 3.71
C ASP A 98 14.31 -6.37 3.66
N TYR A 99 14.43 -5.78 2.49
CA TYR A 99 15.04 -4.46 2.32
C TYR A 99 14.18 -3.58 1.41
N LEU A 100 14.01 -2.33 1.79
CA LEU A 100 13.66 -1.28 0.83
C LEU A 100 14.91 -0.87 0.05
N ASP A 101 14.76 -0.52 -1.22
CA ASP A 101 15.89 -0.17 -2.11
C ASP A 101 16.70 1.03 -1.62
N SER A 102 16.03 2.04 -1.08
CA SER A 102 16.61 3.27 -0.51
C SER A 102 15.54 4.05 0.23
N ASP A 103 15.94 5.09 0.97
CA ASP A 103 15.00 6.06 1.55
C ASP A 103 14.64 7.21 0.58
N GLY A 104 15.26 7.27 -0.61
CA GLY A 104 15.11 8.35 -1.57
C GLY A 104 15.92 9.62 -1.25
N CYS A 105 16.67 9.63 -0.13
CA CYS A 105 17.48 10.75 0.34
C CYS A 105 18.97 10.40 0.50
N GLY A 106 19.42 9.31 -0.12
CA GLY A 106 20.81 8.89 -0.15
C GLY A 106 21.16 7.70 0.74
N SER A 107 20.23 7.18 1.53
CA SER A 107 20.43 5.97 2.34
C SER A 107 19.83 4.75 1.67
N GLY A 108 20.47 3.60 1.82
CA GLY A 108 19.93 2.32 1.36
C GLY A 108 21.00 1.29 1.00
N PRO A 109 20.62 0.01 0.89
CA PRO A 109 19.30 -0.57 1.19
C PRO A 109 18.90 -0.41 2.66
N VAL A 110 17.60 -0.21 2.91
CA VAL A 110 17.07 -0.02 4.25
C VAL A 110 16.51 -1.34 4.78
N PRO A 111 17.12 -1.97 5.78
CA PRO A 111 16.65 -3.26 6.31
C PRO A 111 15.36 -3.12 7.10
N MET A 112 14.52 -4.14 7.00
CA MET A 112 13.31 -4.32 7.77
C MET A 112 13.27 -5.71 8.36
N ASN A 113 13.10 -5.78 9.67
CA ASN A 113 13.18 -7.00 10.45
C ASN A 113 11.87 -7.29 11.18
N VAL A 114 11.50 -8.55 11.25
CA VAL A 114 10.43 -9.03 12.14
C VAL A 114 10.82 -10.37 12.74
N THR A 115 10.48 -10.57 14.00
CA THR A 115 10.44 -11.88 14.65
C THR A 115 9.00 -12.18 15.02
N VAL A 116 8.50 -13.34 14.60
CA VAL A 116 7.16 -13.82 14.91
C VAL A 116 7.26 -15.00 15.88
N ASN A 117 6.59 -14.88 17.00
CA ASN A 117 6.50 -15.92 18.03
C ASN A 117 5.05 -16.43 18.11
N ILE A 118 4.87 -17.73 17.98
CA ILE A 118 3.57 -18.41 18.22
C ILE A 118 3.69 -19.16 19.53
N LEU A 119 2.81 -18.83 20.47
CA LEU A 119 2.80 -19.35 21.83
C LEU A 119 1.35 -19.76 22.17
N ASP A 120 1.07 -21.05 22.12
CA ASP A 120 -0.23 -21.64 22.38
C ASP A 120 -1.36 -21.04 21.49
N ASP A 121 -2.10 -20.07 22.01
CA ASP A 121 -3.21 -19.43 21.30
C ASP A 121 -3.01 -17.92 21.08
N GLU A 122 -1.76 -17.44 21.20
CA GLU A 122 -1.37 -16.07 20.94
C GLU A 122 -0.23 -15.99 19.91
N ILE A 123 -0.19 -14.90 19.19
CA ILE A 123 0.89 -14.57 18.25
C ILE A 123 1.48 -13.21 18.64
N GLU A 124 2.80 -13.15 18.77
CA GLU A 124 3.55 -11.92 19.01
C GLU A 124 4.45 -11.60 17.80
N LEU A 125 4.41 -10.34 17.34
CA LEU A 125 5.26 -9.84 16.27
C LEU A 125 6.21 -8.77 16.84
N ASP A 126 7.51 -9.05 16.83
CA ASP A 126 8.53 -8.16 17.37
C ASP A 126 9.26 -7.41 16.26
N PHE A 127 9.07 -6.10 16.21
CA PHE A 127 9.72 -5.15 15.31
C PHE A 127 10.77 -4.28 16.02
N SER A 128 11.21 -4.65 17.22
CA SER A 128 12.13 -3.82 18.02
C SER A 128 13.48 -3.61 17.34
N ASN A 129 13.93 -4.56 16.51
CA ASN A 129 15.21 -4.50 15.81
C ASN A 129 15.07 -3.87 14.41
N ASN A 130 14.53 -2.66 14.33
CA ASN A 130 14.47 -1.89 13.09
C ASN A 130 15.26 -0.60 13.17
N VAL A 131 15.69 -0.10 12.03
CA VAL A 131 16.48 1.12 11.92
C VAL A 131 15.71 2.35 12.44
N PRO A 132 16.39 3.41 12.88
CA PRO A 132 15.75 4.70 13.16
C PRO A 132 14.93 5.19 11.97
N GLN A 133 13.95 6.06 12.24
CA GLN A 133 13.21 6.72 11.17
C GLN A 133 14.15 7.43 10.20
N VAL A 134 13.81 7.35 8.90
CA VAL A 134 14.65 7.87 7.81
C VAL A 134 14.25 9.28 7.39
N ALA A 135 15.15 9.99 6.71
CA ALA A 135 14.89 11.32 6.17
C ALA A 135 13.82 11.30 5.04
N GLY A 136 13.82 10.24 4.23
CA GLY A 136 12.86 10.06 3.15
C GLY A 136 11.44 9.77 3.63
N ALA A 137 10.47 9.88 2.73
CA ALA A 137 9.05 9.82 3.03
C ALA A 137 8.50 8.40 3.30
N LEU A 138 9.35 7.46 3.71
CA LEU A 138 9.01 6.03 3.88
C LEU A 138 8.61 5.62 5.29
N ASN A 139 8.63 6.54 6.24
CA ASN A 139 8.36 6.19 7.64
C ASN A 139 6.91 5.73 7.83
N LEU A 140 6.73 4.69 8.64
CA LEU A 140 5.44 4.10 8.94
C LEU A 140 4.97 4.50 10.33
N THR A 141 3.73 4.95 10.44
CA THR A 141 3.11 5.22 11.74
C THR A 141 2.74 3.93 12.45
N GLU A 142 2.66 3.94 13.78
CA GLU A 142 2.22 2.79 14.58
C GLU A 142 0.85 2.25 14.13
N THR A 143 -0.10 3.13 13.82
CA THR A 143 -1.43 2.73 13.34
C THR A 143 -1.35 1.95 12.02
N ALA A 144 -0.49 2.38 11.10
CA ALA A 144 -0.29 1.68 9.84
C ALA A 144 0.45 0.34 10.05
N LEU A 145 1.40 0.27 10.98
CA LEU A 145 2.04 -1.00 11.37
C LEU A 145 1.01 -2.00 11.91
N ARG A 146 0.12 -1.56 12.80
CA ARG A 146 -0.99 -2.41 13.29
C ARG A 146 -1.85 -2.94 12.16
N ALA A 147 -2.21 -2.10 11.20
CA ALA A 147 -2.99 -2.52 10.03
C ALA A 147 -2.26 -3.61 9.23
N CYS A 148 -0.94 -3.48 9.01
CA CYS A 148 -0.13 -4.51 8.35
C CYS A 148 -0.11 -5.83 9.13
N ILE A 149 0.05 -5.77 10.45
CA ILE A 149 0.05 -6.94 11.33
C ILE A 149 -1.30 -7.67 11.23
N TYR A 150 -2.41 -6.95 11.44
CA TYR A 150 -3.74 -7.53 11.44
C TYR A 150 -4.11 -8.13 10.08
N TYR A 151 -3.77 -7.44 8.99
CA TYR A 151 -3.92 -7.96 7.64
C TYR A 151 -3.14 -9.27 7.44
N SER A 152 -1.86 -9.29 7.80
CA SER A 152 -0.97 -10.44 7.61
C SER A 152 -1.44 -11.65 8.41
N VAL A 153 -1.74 -11.46 9.70
CA VAL A 153 -2.21 -12.54 10.57
C VAL A 153 -3.52 -13.12 10.05
N ARG A 154 -4.49 -12.26 9.72
CA ARG A 154 -5.77 -12.72 9.16
C ARG A 154 -5.58 -13.49 7.85
N SER A 155 -4.73 -12.98 6.96
CA SER A 155 -4.52 -13.60 5.64
C SER A 155 -3.84 -14.96 5.70
N VAL A 156 -2.95 -15.18 6.68
CA VAL A 156 -2.13 -16.40 6.79
C VAL A 156 -2.75 -17.41 7.73
N ILE A 157 -3.29 -16.99 8.88
CA ILE A 157 -3.80 -17.89 9.92
C ILE A 157 -5.22 -18.34 9.58
N ASP A 158 -6.15 -17.40 9.36
CA ASP A 158 -7.52 -17.72 8.95
C ASP A 158 -8.15 -16.55 8.18
N PRO A 159 -8.20 -16.60 6.84
CA PRO A 159 -8.78 -15.55 6.01
C PRO A 159 -10.31 -15.40 6.18
N THR A 160 -10.96 -16.36 6.83
CA THR A 160 -12.42 -16.32 7.07
C THR A 160 -12.81 -15.61 8.37
N LEU A 161 -11.83 -15.11 9.15
CA LEU A 161 -12.06 -14.28 10.33
C LEU A 161 -12.85 -13.02 9.97
N PRO A 162 -13.92 -12.68 10.73
CA PRO A 162 -14.56 -11.37 10.57
C PRO A 162 -13.56 -10.24 10.85
N PRO A 163 -13.51 -9.18 9.99
CA PRO A 163 -12.55 -8.07 10.17
C PRO A 163 -13.02 -7.12 11.28
N ASN A 164 -12.84 -7.51 12.53
CA ASN A 164 -13.22 -6.71 13.71
C ASN A 164 -12.17 -6.78 14.82
N GLY A 165 -12.35 -5.99 15.88
CA GLY A 165 -11.43 -5.91 17.01
C GLY A 165 -11.28 -7.18 17.84
N GLY A 166 -12.17 -8.15 17.68
CA GLY A 166 -12.14 -9.37 18.47
C GLY A 166 -10.89 -10.22 18.22
N TYR A 167 -10.54 -10.45 16.97
CA TYR A 167 -9.34 -11.24 16.69
C TYR A 167 -8.03 -10.51 17.03
N TYR A 168 -8.04 -9.17 17.20
CA TYR A 168 -6.87 -8.42 17.65
C TYR A 168 -6.43 -8.80 19.07
N ARG A 169 -7.37 -9.32 19.90
CA ARG A 169 -7.10 -9.67 21.29
C ARG A 169 -6.08 -10.81 21.47
N ALA A 170 -5.92 -11.66 20.45
CA ALA A 170 -4.91 -12.73 20.42
C ALA A 170 -3.56 -12.30 19.81
N ILE A 171 -3.44 -11.04 19.35
CA ILE A 171 -2.26 -10.54 18.64
C ILE A 171 -1.55 -9.53 19.51
N ARG A 172 -0.27 -9.79 19.79
CA ARG A 172 0.63 -8.87 20.47
C ARG A 172 1.69 -8.38 19.49
N TYR A 173 2.20 -7.18 19.72
CA TYR A 173 3.33 -6.68 18.95
C TYR A 173 4.23 -5.81 19.82
N LYS A 174 5.51 -5.73 19.41
CA LYS A 174 6.52 -4.85 19.98
C LYS A 174 7.08 -3.97 18.85
N ALA A 175 7.17 -2.67 19.09
CA ALA A 175 7.81 -1.72 18.19
C ALA A 175 8.43 -0.58 19.00
N VAL A 176 9.59 -0.11 18.56
CA VAL A 176 10.31 0.99 19.25
C VAL A 176 9.90 2.32 18.59
N PRO A 177 9.29 3.24 19.32
CA PRO A 177 8.95 4.55 18.79
C PRO A 177 10.18 5.35 18.32
N GLY A 178 10.10 5.94 17.13
CA GLY A 178 11.22 6.64 16.47
C GLY A 178 11.97 5.76 15.46
N THR A 179 11.50 4.55 15.19
CA THR A 179 12.02 3.69 14.13
C THR A 179 11.23 3.85 12.83
N LEU A 180 11.77 3.33 11.72
CA LEU A 180 11.14 3.32 10.40
C LEU A 180 9.69 2.81 10.42
N VAL A 181 9.42 1.76 11.21
CA VAL A 181 8.11 1.09 11.28
C VAL A 181 7.19 1.61 12.39
N CYS A 182 7.70 2.51 13.24
CA CYS A 182 6.96 3.16 14.32
C CYS A 182 7.48 4.58 14.52
N CYS A 183 7.27 5.44 13.53
CA CYS A 183 7.86 6.77 13.54
C CYS A 183 7.17 7.72 14.55
N LYS A 184 7.93 8.73 14.99
CA LYS A 184 7.45 9.87 15.77
C LYS A 184 7.51 11.15 14.95
N GLU A 185 6.67 12.09 15.26
CA GLU A 185 6.74 13.44 14.69
C GLU A 185 8.02 14.18 15.11
N PRO A 186 8.64 14.95 14.19
CA PRO A 186 8.30 15.06 12.77
C PRO A 186 8.88 13.89 11.96
N ALA A 187 8.06 13.31 11.05
CA ALA A 187 8.51 12.29 10.13
C ALA A 187 7.77 12.42 8.80
N ALA A 188 8.50 12.21 7.71
CA ALA A 188 7.92 12.15 6.37
C ALA A 188 7.28 10.78 6.12
N VAL A 189 6.01 10.74 5.70
CA VAL A 189 5.19 9.52 5.63
C VAL A 189 4.44 9.33 4.31
N ALA A 190 4.61 10.19 3.31
CA ALA A 190 3.87 10.10 2.04
C ALA A 190 4.12 8.77 1.30
N GLY A 191 5.34 8.26 1.36
CA GLY A 191 5.74 6.98 0.78
C GLY A 191 5.56 5.75 1.69
N ARG A 192 4.94 5.89 2.86
CA ARG A 192 4.73 4.81 3.85
C ARG A 192 4.13 3.53 3.29
N THR A 193 3.44 3.63 2.16
CA THR A 193 2.78 2.51 1.51
C THR A 193 3.77 1.44 1.05
N ASP A 194 4.98 1.81 0.60
CA ASP A 194 6.03 0.84 0.25
C ASP A 194 6.55 0.12 1.49
N THR A 195 6.73 0.86 2.59
CA THR A 195 7.10 0.27 3.88
C THR A 195 6.01 -0.67 4.41
N ALA A 196 4.73 -0.32 4.27
CA ALA A 196 3.62 -1.18 4.66
C ALA A 196 3.60 -2.48 3.86
N GLN A 197 3.79 -2.44 2.55
CA GLN A 197 3.91 -3.63 1.70
C GLN A 197 5.07 -4.51 2.16
N ARG A 198 6.22 -3.89 2.46
CA ARG A 198 7.41 -4.60 2.90
C ARG A 198 7.25 -5.23 4.29
N VAL A 199 6.55 -4.57 5.22
CA VAL A 199 6.20 -5.16 6.53
C VAL A 199 5.39 -6.44 6.34
N VAL A 200 4.37 -6.41 5.48
CA VAL A 200 3.56 -7.60 5.18
C VAL A 200 4.41 -8.71 4.58
N SER A 201 5.27 -8.36 3.61
CA SER A 201 6.20 -9.29 2.98
C SER A 201 7.14 -9.93 4.02
N CYS A 202 7.70 -9.14 4.94
CA CYS A 202 8.55 -9.66 6.03
C CYS A 202 7.79 -10.64 6.94
N ILE A 203 6.56 -10.31 7.34
CA ILE A 203 5.72 -11.19 8.17
C ILE A 203 5.45 -12.51 7.43
N MET A 204 5.13 -12.45 6.13
CA MET A 204 4.92 -13.64 5.30
C MET A 204 6.20 -14.49 5.19
N GLY A 205 7.35 -13.85 5.00
CA GLY A 205 8.65 -14.53 4.96
C GLY A 205 9.02 -15.22 6.28
N ALA A 206 8.71 -14.59 7.42
CA ALA A 206 8.88 -15.22 8.73
C ALA A 206 7.95 -16.42 8.91
N LEU A 207 6.64 -16.22 8.68
CA LEU A 207 5.64 -17.28 8.81
C LEU A 207 5.83 -18.44 7.82
N ALA A 208 6.52 -18.24 6.71
CA ALA A 208 6.87 -19.31 5.76
C ALA A 208 7.60 -20.48 6.44
N GLN A 209 8.40 -20.21 7.48
CA GLN A 209 9.15 -21.23 8.21
C GLN A 209 8.27 -22.16 9.04
N LEU A 210 7.11 -21.70 9.49
CA LEU A 210 6.13 -22.49 10.28
C LEU A 210 4.92 -22.90 9.46
N LEU A 211 4.50 -22.08 8.50
CA LEU A 211 3.28 -22.24 7.70
C LEU A 211 3.56 -22.21 6.19
N PRO A 212 4.36 -23.17 5.67
CA PRO A 212 4.82 -23.15 4.28
C PRO A 212 3.69 -23.16 3.24
N HIS A 213 2.51 -23.66 3.60
CA HIS A 213 1.37 -23.78 2.69
C HIS A 213 0.43 -22.59 2.69
N ASN A 214 0.59 -21.66 3.63
CA ASN A 214 -0.35 -20.55 3.85
C ASN A 214 0.17 -19.20 3.33
N VAL A 215 1.41 -19.13 2.90
CA VAL A 215 2.08 -17.90 2.47
C VAL A 215 2.38 -17.89 0.98
N THR A 216 2.72 -16.71 0.47
CA THR A 216 3.27 -16.52 -0.89
C THR A 216 4.75 -16.21 -0.80
N ALA A 217 5.50 -16.49 -1.87
CA ALA A 217 6.83 -15.92 -2.07
C ALA A 217 6.75 -14.39 -2.19
N GLY A 218 7.89 -13.72 -2.20
CA GLY A 218 7.98 -12.27 -2.38
C GLY A 218 7.29 -11.83 -3.67
N SER A 219 6.50 -10.78 -3.57
CA SER A 219 5.82 -10.15 -4.70
C SER A 219 6.56 -8.86 -5.09
N HIS A 220 6.02 -8.08 -6.02
CA HIS A 220 6.56 -6.75 -6.30
C HIS A 220 6.57 -5.86 -5.04
N ASP A 221 5.69 -6.09 -4.07
CA ASP A 221 5.64 -5.48 -2.73
C ASP A 221 5.99 -3.99 -2.70
N SER A 222 5.43 -3.26 -3.64
CA SER A 222 5.54 -1.81 -3.78
C SER A 222 4.19 -1.27 -4.25
N ILE A 223 3.84 -0.08 -3.84
CA ILE A 223 2.80 0.69 -4.50
C ILE A 223 3.51 1.67 -5.41
N THR A 224 3.95 1.15 -6.58
CA THR A 224 4.64 1.96 -7.58
C THR A 224 3.74 3.08 -8.04
N GLY A 225 3.99 4.29 -7.55
CA GLY A 225 3.21 5.48 -7.86
C GLY A 225 3.89 6.33 -8.93
N ILE A 226 3.17 6.65 -9.98
CA ILE A 226 3.59 7.60 -11.01
C ILE A 226 2.72 8.85 -10.93
N TYR A 227 3.34 9.99 -11.11
CA TYR A 227 2.70 11.29 -10.95
C TYR A 227 3.09 12.19 -12.11
N PHE A 228 2.11 12.65 -12.88
CA PHE A 228 2.31 13.63 -13.95
C PHE A 228 1.56 14.91 -13.60
N GLY A 229 2.21 16.06 -13.77
CA GLY A 229 1.60 17.36 -13.53
C GLY A 229 2.04 18.36 -14.57
N GLY A 230 1.11 19.10 -15.12
CA GLY A 230 1.38 20.10 -16.15
C GLY A 230 0.15 20.94 -16.48
N GLU A 231 0.30 21.84 -17.42
CA GLU A 231 -0.84 22.59 -17.97
C GLU A 231 -1.32 21.89 -19.23
N ASP A 232 -2.61 21.58 -19.27
CA ASP A 232 -3.24 20.99 -20.45
C ASP A 232 -3.25 22.01 -21.61
N PRO A 233 -2.59 21.71 -22.73
CA PRO A 233 -2.49 22.65 -23.86
C PRO A 233 -3.82 22.98 -24.53
N LYS A 234 -4.87 22.14 -24.32
CA LYS A 234 -6.21 22.37 -24.89
C LYS A 234 -7.06 23.29 -24.03
N THR A 235 -6.95 23.17 -22.70
CA THR A 235 -7.83 23.88 -21.77
C THR A 235 -7.15 25.01 -21.01
N GLY A 236 -5.83 25.04 -20.99
CA GLY A 236 -5.01 25.97 -20.17
C GLY A 236 -5.14 25.71 -18.68
N LYS A 237 -5.73 24.58 -18.26
CA LYS A 237 -5.88 24.22 -16.86
C LYS A 237 -4.74 23.32 -16.38
N TYR A 238 -4.31 23.55 -15.15
CA TYR A 238 -3.36 22.65 -14.51
C TYR A 238 -4.02 21.32 -14.16
N TYR A 239 -3.38 20.23 -14.54
CA TYR A 239 -3.81 18.87 -14.21
C TYR A 239 -2.79 18.15 -13.33
N ILE A 240 -3.26 17.18 -12.58
CA ILE A 240 -2.45 16.18 -11.88
C ILE A 240 -3.04 14.81 -12.19
N TYR A 241 -2.23 13.97 -12.80
CA TYR A 241 -2.55 12.55 -12.98
C TYR A 241 -1.72 11.71 -12.02
N VAL A 242 -2.38 10.81 -11.29
CA VAL A 242 -1.74 9.88 -10.34
C VAL A 242 -2.23 8.48 -10.65
N GLU A 243 -1.30 7.55 -10.82
CA GLU A 243 -1.62 6.15 -11.04
C GLU A 243 -0.69 5.25 -10.24
N THR A 244 -1.21 4.08 -9.83
CA THR A 244 -0.41 3.01 -9.24
C THR A 244 -0.23 1.89 -10.26
N ILE A 245 1.00 1.45 -10.44
CA ILE A 245 1.35 0.38 -11.38
C ILE A 245 1.47 -0.94 -10.60
N ALA A 246 0.76 -1.95 -11.07
CA ALA A 246 0.81 -3.30 -10.54
C ALA A 246 2.11 -4.03 -10.93
N GLY A 247 2.32 -5.21 -10.37
CA GLY A 247 3.43 -6.10 -10.72
C GLY A 247 3.03 -7.56 -10.58
N GLY A 248 3.99 -8.46 -10.51
CA GLY A 248 3.75 -9.88 -10.27
C GLY A 248 3.57 -10.20 -8.79
N SER A 249 2.63 -11.09 -8.46
CA SER A 249 2.54 -11.65 -7.11
C SER A 249 3.49 -12.85 -6.97
N GLY A 250 3.94 -13.12 -5.74
CA GLY A 250 4.71 -14.33 -5.43
C GLY A 250 3.92 -15.61 -5.72
N ALA A 251 4.64 -16.69 -6.07
CA ALA A 251 4.05 -18.02 -6.20
C ALA A 251 3.52 -18.51 -4.86
N ARG A 252 2.51 -19.37 -4.93
CA ARG A 252 1.96 -20.09 -3.78
C ARG A 252 2.45 -21.51 -3.76
N PHE A 253 2.22 -22.20 -2.66
CA PHE A 253 2.65 -23.57 -2.50
C PHE A 253 2.08 -24.55 -3.56
N ASN A 254 0.91 -24.26 -4.13
CA ASN A 254 0.17 -25.14 -5.03
C ASN A 254 -0.21 -24.51 -6.37
N LYS A 255 0.23 -23.31 -6.66
CA LYS A 255 -0.06 -22.60 -7.92
C LYS A 255 0.88 -21.43 -8.18
N ASP A 256 0.95 -21.02 -9.44
CA ASP A 256 1.70 -19.86 -9.90
C ASP A 256 1.22 -18.56 -9.24
N GLY A 257 2.10 -17.58 -9.20
CA GLY A 257 1.76 -16.20 -8.87
C GLY A 257 0.84 -15.59 -9.93
N LEU A 258 0.06 -14.60 -9.52
CA LEU A 258 -0.83 -13.86 -10.42
C LEU A 258 -0.02 -12.79 -11.18
N ASP A 259 -0.30 -12.66 -12.45
CA ASP A 259 0.33 -11.69 -13.32
C ASP A 259 -0.35 -10.32 -13.16
N VAL A 260 0.43 -9.25 -13.13
CA VAL A 260 -0.03 -7.85 -13.17
C VAL A 260 -1.17 -7.58 -12.19
N VAL A 261 -0.92 -7.84 -10.90
CA VAL A 261 -1.90 -7.58 -9.83
C VAL A 261 -1.31 -6.69 -8.74
N GLN A 262 -2.16 -5.90 -8.14
CA GLN A 262 -1.82 -5.26 -6.87
C GLN A 262 -1.81 -6.31 -5.76
N VAL A 263 -0.83 -6.23 -4.86
CA VAL A 263 -0.67 -7.19 -3.77
C VAL A 263 -0.82 -6.52 -2.41
N HIS A 264 -1.15 -7.34 -1.41
CA HIS A 264 -1.27 -6.95 -0.01
C HIS A 264 -2.12 -5.67 0.19
N MET A 265 -1.73 -4.74 0.98
CA MET A 265 -2.40 -3.52 1.46
C MET A 265 -2.93 -2.57 0.35
N THR A 266 -3.30 -3.09 -0.81
CA THR A 266 -3.72 -2.33 -1.99
C THR A 266 -4.96 -2.95 -2.61
N ASN A 267 -5.89 -2.09 -3.04
CA ASN A 267 -7.08 -2.48 -3.80
C ASN A 267 -7.37 -1.38 -4.84
N THR A 268 -6.47 -1.23 -5.81
CA THR A 268 -6.54 -0.18 -6.83
C THR A 268 -6.55 -0.81 -8.21
N GLY A 269 -7.42 -0.32 -9.10
CA GLY A 269 -7.38 -0.59 -10.54
C GLY A 269 -6.76 0.58 -11.30
N ASN A 270 -6.24 0.31 -12.48
CA ASN A 270 -5.79 1.36 -13.39
C ASN A 270 -6.99 2.06 -14.03
N LEU A 271 -6.86 3.34 -14.36
CA LEU A 271 -7.82 4.06 -15.17
C LEU A 271 -7.88 3.41 -16.56
N PRO A 272 -9.07 3.17 -17.15
CA PRO A 272 -9.16 2.75 -18.54
C PRO A 272 -8.38 3.69 -19.47
N ILE A 273 -7.65 3.12 -20.43
CA ILE A 273 -6.72 3.88 -21.29
C ILE A 273 -7.49 4.97 -22.04
N GLU A 274 -8.68 4.66 -22.53
CA GLU A 274 -9.53 5.60 -23.26
C GLU A 274 -9.93 6.81 -22.38
N SER A 275 -10.24 6.56 -21.12
CA SER A 275 -10.54 7.64 -20.17
C SER A 275 -9.31 8.49 -19.88
N LEU A 276 -8.13 7.86 -19.68
CA LEU A 276 -6.88 8.57 -19.47
C LEU A 276 -6.58 9.51 -20.63
N GLU A 277 -6.62 9.00 -21.87
CA GLU A 277 -6.28 9.75 -23.07
C GLU A 277 -7.31 10.84 -23.44
N SER A 278 -8.58 10.66 -23.00
CA SER A 278 -9.62 11.67 -23.18
C SER A 278 -9.57 12.81 -22.16
N GLU A 279 -9.14 12.51 -20.91
CA GLU A 279 -9.18 13.47 -19.81
C GLU A 279 -7.83 14.21 -19.61
N TYR A 280 -6.72 13.58 -20.02
CA TYR A 280 -5.38 14.13 -19.82
C TYR A 280 -4.61 14.20 -21.12
N PRO A 281 -3.68 15.18 -21.28
CA PRO A 281 -2.79 15.26 -22.46
C PRO A 281 -1.67 14.22 -22.38
N LEU A 282 -2.04 12.96 -22.20
CA LEU A 282 -1.19 11.78 -22.06
C LEU A 282 -1.69 10.69 -22.99
N MET A 283 -0.79 9.83 -23.49
CA MET A 283 -1.12 8.67 -24.32
C MET A 283 -0.39 7.42 -23.79
N VAL A 284 -1.05 6.28 -23.81
CA VAL A 284 -0.43 5.01 -23.44
C VAL A 284 0.09 4.30 -24.69
N ASP A 285 1.40 4.37 -24.92
CA ASP A 285 2.03 3.72 -26.07
C ASP A 285 2.10 2.20 -25.93
N ARG A 286 2.28 1.70 -24.69
CA ARG A 286 2.38 0.26 -24.39
C ARG A 286 1.79 -0.04 -23.02
N PHE A 287 1.09 -1.17 -22.96
CA PHE A 287 0.65 -1.79 -21.71
C PHE A 287 0.69 -3.30 -21.91
N GLU A 288 1.78 -3.94 -21.46
CA GLU A 288 2.07 -5.34 -21.76
C GLU A 288 2.73 -6.05 -20.57
N MET A 289 2.55 -7.35 -20.47
CA MET A 289 3.28 -8.18 -19.52
C MET A 289 4.74 -8.34 -19.97
N ILE A 290 5.67 -8.34 -18.99
CA ILE A 290 7.09 -8.57 -19.26
C ILE A 290 7.35 -10.07 -19.26
N PRO A 291 7.72 -10.69 -20.39
CA PRO A 291 8.08 -12.11 -20.44
C PRO A 291 9.23 -12.42 -19.47
N ASP A 292 9.19 -13.59 -18.86
CA ASP A 292 10.23 -14.15 -17.97
C ASP A 292 10.56 -13.29 -16.74
N SER A 293 9.71 -12.32 -16.39
CA SER A 293 9.91 -11.47 -15.19
C SER A 293 9.57 -12.17 -13.88
N GLY A 294 8.76 -13.24 -13.90
CA GLY A 294 8.45 -14.05 -12.73
C GLY A 294 9.60 -14.95 -12.32
N GLY A 295 9.87 -15.08 -11.01
CA GLY A 295 10.88 -16.00 -10.51
C GLY A 295 10.56 -17.44 -10.84
N ALA A 296 11.56 -18.19 -11.36
CA ALA A 296 11.41 -19.60 -11.72
C ALA A 296 11.36 -20.49 -10.48
N GLY A 297 10.50 -21.52 -10.49
CA GLY A 297 10.35 -22.50 -9.41
C GLY A 297 9.41 -23.62 -9.83
N LYS A 298 9.04 -24.51 -8.88
CA LYS A 298 7.97 -25.49 -9.12
C LYS A 298 6.68 -24.80 -9.58
N TYR A 299 6.39 -23.68 -8.96
CA TYR A 299 5.38 -22.71 -9.38
C TYR A 299 6.09 -21.38 -9.62
N ARG A 300 5.83 -20.73 -10.75
CA ARG A 300 6.49 -19.47 -11.10
C ARG A 300 5.87 -18.28 -10.35
N GLY A 301 6.69 -17.26 -10.09
CA GLY A 301 6.18 -15.94 -9.73
C GLY A 301 5.34 -15.34 -10.85
N GLY A 302 4.42 -14.43 -10.52
CA GLY A 302 3.64 -13.66 -11.48
C GLY A 302 4.51 -12.72 -12.31
N LEU A 303 4.08 -12.43 -13.53
CA LEU A 303 4.76 -11.52 -14.44
C LEU A 303 4.55 -10.05 -14.03
N GLY A 304 5.58 -9.25 -14.20
CA GLY A 304 5.53 -7.80 -14.13
C GLY A 304 4.88 -7.18 -15.36
N VAL A 305 4.73 -5.87 -15.34
CA VAL A 305 4.10 -5.10 -16.40
C VAL A 305 5.05 -4.01 -16.92
N ARG A 306 4.99 -3.73 -18.21
CA ARG A 306 5.52 -2.54 -18.84
C ARG A 306 4.40 -1.59 -19.19
N ARG A 307 4.48 -0.34 -18.73
CA ARG A 307 3.57 0.73 -19.08
C ARG A 307 4.36 1.93 -19.56
N ASP A 308 4.19 2.27 -20.83
CA ASP A 308 4.83 3.42 -21.48
C ASP A 308 3.79 4.51 -21.66
N ILE A 309 4.07 5.69 -21.10
CA ILE A 309 3.18 6.86 -21.17
C ILE A 309 3.91 8.00 -21.86
N ARG A 310 3.33 8.52 -22.95
CA ARG A 310 3.80 9.65 -23.73
C ARG A 310 3.13 10.92 -23.26
N ILE A 311 3.90 12.01 -23.16
CA ILE A 311 3.43 13.36 -22.88
C ILE A 311 3.09 14.04 -24.21
N ILE A 312 1.85 14.53 -24.39
CA ILE A 312 1.38 15.08 -25.67
C ILE A 312 1.54 16.60 -25.69
N ASP A 313 2.46 17.07 -26.50
CA ASP A 313 2.63 18.48 -26.92
C ASP A 313 2.75 19.54 -25.81
N HIS A 314 3.17 19.16 -24.60
CA HIS A 314 3.40 20.11 -23.51
C HIS A 314 4.59 19.73 -22.63
N ASN A 315 5.04 20.64 -21.77
CA ASN A 315 6.01 20.37 -20.73
C ASN A 315 5.31 19.80 -19.52
N CYS A 316 5.83 18.70 -18.98
CA CYS A 316 5.27 17.99 -17.86
C CYS A 316 6.31 17.83 -16.74
N THR A 317 5.86 17.82 -15.49
CA THR A 317 6.67 17.40 -14.35
C THR A 317 6.28 15.97 -14.00
N PHE A 318 7.27 15.08 -14.02
CA PHE A 318 7.11 13.69 -13.62
C PHE A 318 7.68 13.44 -12.22
N SER A 319 7.02 12.61 -11.44
CA SER A 319 7.55 12.08 -10.18
C SER A 319 7.25 10.60 -10.11
N ILE A 320 8.15 9.86 -9.46
CA ILE A 320 8.06 8.41 -9.31
C ILE A 320 8.37 8.01 -7.88
N LYS A 321 7.60 7.06 -7.37
CA LYS A 321 7.86 6.34 -6.14
C LYS A 321 7.70 4.86 -6.41
N ALA A 322 8.80 4.13 -6.46
CA ALA A 322 8.85 2.70 -6.71
C ALA A 322 9.89 2.01 -5.81
N ASP A 323 9.74 0.72 -5.65
CA ASP A 323 10.68 -0.17 -4.96
C ASP A 323 10.92 -1.44 -5.80
N ARG A 324 11.73 -2.39 -5.33
CA ARG A 324 12.10 -3.61 -6.06
C ARG A 324 12.91 -3.34 -7.34
N GLN A 325 13.62 -2.24 -7.41
CA GLN A 325 14.50 -1.92 -8.53
C GLN A 325 15.98 -2.25 -8.23
N ARG A 326 16.34 -2.37 -6.95
CA ARG A 326 17.67 -2.79 -6.50
C ARG A 326 17.63 -4.14 -5.80
N VAL A 327 16.62 -4.39 -4.98
CA VAL A 327 16.39 -5.62 -4.24
C VAL A 327 15.28 -6.41 -4.91
N ALA A 328 15.62 -7.54 -5.54
CA ALA A 328 14.64 -8.40 -6.23
C ALA A 328 13.64 -9.04 -5.24
N PRO A 329 12.39 -9.33 -5.67
CA PRO A 329 11.47 -10.11 -4.87
C PRO A 329 12.00 -11.54 -4.67
N TRP A 330 11.99 -12.00 -3.43
CA TRP A 330 12.61 -13.26 -3.03
C TRP A 330 11.73 -14.50 -3.35
N GLY A 331 12.38 -15.63 -3.65
CA GLY A 331 11.74 -16.94 -3.77
C GLY A 331 11.72 -17.70 -2.45
N LEU A 332 10.85 -18.71 -2.32
CA LEU A 332 10.78 -19.64 -1.20
C LEU A 332 11.23 -21.05 -1.61
N TYR A 333 11.75 -21.81 -0.67
CA TYR A 333 12.06 -23.25 -0.79
C TYR A 333 12.85 -23.64 -2.06
N GLY A 334 13.85 -22.82 -2.41
CA GLY A 334 14.68 -23.02 -3.61
C GLY A 334 14.14 -22.36 -4.89
N GLY A 335 12.96 -21.74 -4.84
CA GLY A 335 12.47 -20.88 -5.92
C GLY A 335 13.41 -19.68 -6.15
N LYS A 336 13.51 -19.25 -7.39
CA LYS A 336 14.37 -18.12 -7.78
C LYS A 336 13.67 -16.77 -7.53
N ALA A 337 14.47 -15.74 -7.38
CA ALA A 337 13.97 -14.37 -7.31
C ALA A 337 13.32 -13.97 -8.64
N GLY A 338 12.32 -13.09 -8.58
CA GLY A 338 11.80 -12.39 -9.76
C GLY A 338 12.77 -11.33 -10.27
N THR A 339 12.48 -10.75 -11.43
CA THR A 339 13.28 -9.67 -12.00
C THR A 339 13.07 -8.36 -11.22
N LYS A 340 14.04 -7.47 -11.33
CA LYS A 340 13.94 -6.10 -10.79
C LYS A 340 13.19 -5.22 -11.76
N GLY A 341 12.46 -4.22 -11.22
CA GLY A 341 11.83 -3.18 -12.01
C GLY A 341 12.81 -2.12 -12.52
N SER A 342 12.34 -1.22 -13.36
CA SER A 342 13.08 -0.05 -13.83
C SER A 342 12.14 1.06 -14.28
N VAL A 343 12.64 2.32 -14.26
CA VAL A 343 11.94 3.48 -14.82
C VAL A 343 12.87 4.14 -15.83
N ILE A 344 12.41 4.27 -17.07
CA ILE A 344 13.26 4.73 -18.18
C ILE A 344 12.56 5.87 -18.90
N LEU A 345 13.25 6.99 -19.04
CA LEU A 345 12.82 8.09 -19.89
C LEU A 345 13.31 7.85 -21.31
N ASN A 346 12.40 7.97 -22.29
CA ASN A 346 12.63 7.77 -23.71
C ASN A 346 13.29 6.41 -24.04
N PRO A 347 12.62 5.27 -23.71
CA PRO A 347 13.22 3.93 -23.77
C PRO A 347 13.69 3.51 -25.16
N ASP A 348 13.07 4.03 -26.21
CA ASP A 348 13.36 3.66 -27.61
C ASP A 348 14.23 4.75 -28.32
N SER A 349 14.77 5.73 -27.59
CA SER A 349 15.70 6.74 -28.12
C SER A 349 17.15 6.21 -28.21
N ALA A 350 18.00 6.98 -28.88
CA ALA A 350 19.44 6.66 -28.95
C ALA A 350 20.12 6.73 -27.58
N GLU A 351 19.59 7.52 -26.65
CA GLU A 351 20.12 7.72 -25.29
C GLU A 351 18.98 7.59 -24.26
N PRO A 352 18.56 6.36 -23.94
CA PRO A 352 17.55 6.14 -22.91
C PRO A 352 18.11 6.47 -21.52
N ALA A 353 17.37 7.24 -20.71
CA ALA A 353 17.81 7.62 -19.38
C ALA A 353 17.13 6.77 -18.30
N LEU A 354 17.92 6.00 -17.53
CA LEU A 354 17.44 5.31 -16.34
C LEU A 354 17.21 6.33 -15.23
N LEU A 355 15.99 6.35 -14.68
CA LEU A 355 15.61 7.29 -13.62
C LEU A 355 15.75 6.62 -12.24
N ASP A 356 16.07 7.43 -11.22
CA ASP A 356 16.00 6.96 -9.83
C ASP A 356 14.54 6.69 -9.45
N PRO A 357 14.23 5.53 -8.85
CA PRO A 357 12.85 5.11 -8.56
C PRO A 357 12.15 5.90 -7.45
N LYS A 358 12.87 6.77 -6.73
CA LYS A 358 12.32 7.62 -5.67
C LYS A 358 12.71 9.07 -5.89
N ARG A 359 12.23 9.63 -6.99
CA ARG A 359 12.56 11.00 -7.40
C ARG A 359 11.32 11.79 -7.77
N SER A 360 11.28 13.03 -7.28
CA SER A 360 10.21 13.99 -7.58
C SER A 360 10.72 15.13 -8.46
N GLY A 361 9.79 15.77 -9.19
CA GLY A 361 10.07 17.01 -9.90
C GLY A 361 10.97 16.87 -11.13
N ILE A 362 10.91 15.73 -11.83
CA ILE A 362 11.67 15.49 -13.06
C ILE A 362 11.01 16.26 -14.21
N PRO A 363 11.66 17.24 -14.82
CA PRO A 363 11.12 17.90 -16.01
C PRO A 363 11.13 16.93 -17.20
N VAL A 364 10.00 16.83 -17.90
CA VAL A 364 9.84 15.98 -19.08
C VAL A 364 9.38 16.84 -20.24
N ALA A 365 10.12 16.75 -21.36
CA ALA A 365 9.84 17.51 -22.57
C ALA A 365 8.61 16.99 -23.33
N PRO A 366 7.98 17.79 -24.19
CA PRO A 366 6.90 17.35 -25.06
C PRO A 366 7.28 16.09 -25.85
N ASN A 367 6.31 15.20 -26.05
CA ASN A 367 6.44 13.94 -26.79
C ASN A 367 7.48 12.93 -26.25
N SER A 368 8.03 13.17 -25.07
CA SER A 368 8.82 12.19 -24.36
C SER A 368 7.94 11.04 -23.82
N VAL A 369 8.55 9.87 -23.66
CA VAL A 369 7.91 8.66 -23.15
C VAL A 369 8.54 8.28 -21.81
N VAL A 370 7.71 8.05 -20.79
CA VAL A 370 8.12 7.46 -19.53
C VAL A 370 7.69 5.99 -19.53
N SER A 371 8.67 5.09 -19.43
CA SER A 371 8.47 3.63 -19.35
C SER A 371 8.67 3.17 -17.91
N VAL A 372 7.66 2.54 -17.33
CA VAL A 372 7.73 1.87 -16.01
C VAL A 372 7.64 0.38 -16.24
N ARG A 373 8.61 -0.33 -15.63
CA ARG A 373 8.74 -1.78 -15.81
C ARG A 373 8.90 -2.50 -14.47
#